data_130da31d132adc5f135c557460542f32
#
_entry.id   130da31d132adc5f135c557460542f32
#
_cell.length_a   1.000
_cell.length_b   1.000
_cell.length_c   1.000
_cell.angle_alpha   90.00
_cell.angle_beta   90.00
_cell.angle_gamma   90.00
#
_symmetry.space_group_name_H-M   'P 1'
#
loop_
_entity.id
_entity.type
_entity.pdbx_description
1 polymer ?
#
loop_
_entity_poly.entity_id
_entity_poly.type
_entity_poly.pdbx_seq_one_letter_code
_entity_poly.pdbx_strand_id
1 'polypeptide(L)'
;SAIVMDHRTDILDLRTALEVLRQTPGQLVETDVEVDPEAELSGVYRYVGAGGTVMRPTRVDGPAMVFNNIKGHPDTSVAIGVLASRQRVANLFGVKKEELGHLLCECAKAPVQPIVTDKPAPCQEVVHRATDPDFDLFKLVPAPTNTPVDAGPYITLGMCYATHPDTGLSD
;
A
#
# COMPACT_ATOMS: atom_id res chain seq x y z
N SER A 1 32.53 3.36 7.97
CA SER A 1 31.22 3.86 7.57
C SER A 1 30.74 3.03 6.39
N ALA A 2 29.67 2.29 6.55
CA ALA A 2 29.05 1.59 5.44
C ALA A 2 28.64 2.67 4.42
N ILE A 3 29.11 2.54 3.17
CA ILE A 3 28.64 3.37 2.07
C ILE A 3 27.21 2.90 1.81
N VAL A 4 26.24 3.64 2.34
CA VAL A 4 24.84 3.42 2.00
C VAL A 4 24.72 3.80 0.53
N MET A 5 24.19 2.89 -0.31
CA MET A 5 23.91 3.17 -1.72
C MET A 5 23.08 4.45 -1.84
N ASP A 6 23.43 5.28 -2.82
CA ASP A 6 22.63 6.45 -3.15
C ASP A 6 21.21 6.02 -3.55
N HIS A 7 20.21 6.57 -2.88
CA HIS A 7 18.79 6.21 -3.06
C HIS A 7 17.91 7.43 -2.78
N ARG A 8 16.66 7.38 -3.23
CA ARG A 8 15.67 8.44 -2.95
C ARG A 8 15.31 8.47 -1.47
N THR A 9 15.20 9.67 -0.94
CA THR A 9 14.79 9.94 0.45
C THR A 9 13.60 10.90 0.55
N ASP A 10 13.02 11.28 -0.57
CA ASP A 10 11.92 12.24 -0.68
C ASP A 10 10.51 11.59 -0.64
N ILE A 11 10.43 10.27 -0.67
CA ILE A 11 9.18 9.52 -0.52
C ILE A 11 9.00 9.19 0.95
N LEU A 12 8.01 9.83 1.58
CA LEU A 12 7.78 9.75 3.03
C LEU A 12 6.53 8.94 3.38
N ASP A 13 5.59 8.83 2.44
CA ASP A 13 4.29 8.20 2.64
C ASP A 13 3.68 7.73 1.31
N LEU A 14 2.48 7.14 1.38
CA LEU A 14 1.77 6.68 0.19
C LEU A 14 1.44 7.83 -0.77
N ARG A 15 1.13 9.04 -0.28
CA ARG A 15 0.79 10.18 -1.13
C ARG A 15 1.97 10.62 -1.98
N THR A 16 3.13 10.76 -1.36
CA THR A 16 4.37 11.11 -2.08
C THR A 16 4.80 10.00 -3.04
N ALA A 17 4.60 8.74 -2.70
CA ALA A 17 4.82 7.62 -3.61
C ALA A 17 3.91 7.68 -4.84
N LEU A 18 2.62 7.90 -4.65
CA LEU A 18 1.65 8.03 -5.75
C LEU A 18 1.97 9.23 -6.64
N GLU A 19 2.44 10.33 -6.09
CA GLU A 19 2.84 11.50 -6.88
C GLU A 19 4.02 11.17 -7.82
N VAL A 20 5.01 10.45 -7.33
CA VAL A 20 6.12 9.97 -8.17
C VAL A 20 5.61 9.04 -9.28
N LEU A 21 4.66 8.17 -8.97
CA LEU A 21 4.08 7.26 -9.97
C LEU A 21 3.25 7.99 -11.02
N ARG A 22 2.52 9.05 -10.66
CA ARG A 22 1.79 9.91 -11.63
C ARG A 22 2.72 10.52 -12.66
N GLN A 23 3.89 10.95 -12.22
CA GLN A 23 4.90 11.58 -13.08
C GLN A 23 5.71 10.56 -13.90
N THR A 24 5.55 9.26 -13.62
CA THR A 24 6.28 8.19 -14.32
C THR A 24 5.34 7.52 -15.33
N PRO A 25 5.57 7.65 -16.65
CA PRO A 25 4.69 7.11 -17.67
C PRO A 25 4.41 5.60 -17.48
N GLY A 26 3.13 5.22 -17.55
CA GLY A 26 2.70 3.82 -17.48
C GLY A 26 2.74 3.19 -16.08
N GLN A 27 3.05 3.95 -15.03
CA GLN A 27 3.17 3.40 -13.67
C GLN A 27 1.90 3.52 -12.83
N LEU A 28 0.98 4.42 -13.18
CA LEU A 28 -0.26 4.62 -12.45
C LEU A 28 -1.43 4.85 -13.41
N VAL A 29 -2.56 4.25 -13.09
CA VAL A 29 -3.87 4.54 -13.68
C VAL A 29 -4.82 4.95 -12.56
N GLU A 30 -5.50 6.07 -12.72
CA GLU A 30 -6.51 6.56 -11.79
C GLU A 30 -7.88 6.57 -12.44
N THR A 31 -8.93 6.31 -11.67
CA THR A 31 -10.31 6.31 -12.17
C THR A 31 -11.28 6.86 -11.12
N ASP A 32 -12.23 7.67 -11.60
CA ASP A 32 -13.36 8.20 -10.82
C ASP A 32 -14.67 7.42 -11.09
N VAL A 33 -14.61 6.39 -11.92
CA VAL A 33 -15.75 5.49 -12.14
C VAL A 33 -16.04 4.74 -10.86
N GLU A 34 -17.32 4.73 -10.45
CA GLU A 34 -17.73 3.96 -9.27
C GLU A 34 -17.38 2.48 -9.44
N VAL A 35 -16.82 1.90 -8.40
CA VAL A 35 -16.43 0.50 -8.35
C VAL A 35 -16.91 -0.15 -7.05
N ASP A 36 -17.42 -1.37 -7.16
CA ASP A 36 -17.78 -2.16 -5.99
C ASP A 36 -16.50 -2.74 -5.34
N PRO A 37 -16.26 -2.52 -4.05
CA PRO A 37 -15.11 -3.11 -3.36
C PRO A 37 -15.19 -4.62 -3.24
N GLU A 38 -16.39 -5.22 -3.42
CA GLU A 38 -16.56 -6.67 -3.41
C GLU A 38 -16.25 -7.27 -4.78
N ALA A 39 -15.05 -7.80 -4.92
CA ALA A 39 -14.51 -8.49 -6.09
C ALA A 39 -14.28 -7.62 -7.34
N GLU A 40 -15.13 -6.62 -7.64
CA GLU A 40 -15.01 -5.83 -8.87
C GLU A 40 -13.73 -5.00 -8.91
N LEU A 41 -13.42 -4.27 -7.84
CA LEU A 41 -12.21 -3.44 -7.76
C LEU A 41 -10.97 -4.27 -8.06
N SER A 42 -10.79 -5.39 -7.37
CA SER A 42 -9.65 -6.27 -7.56
C SER A 42 -9.66 -6.96 -8.93
N GLY A 43 -10.85 -7.26 -9.47
CA GLY A 43 -11.02 -7.78 -10.82
C GLY A 43 -10.58 -6.80 -11.89
N VAL A 44 -10.96 -5.53 -11.78
CA VAL A 44 -10.53 -4.46 -12.70
C VAL A 44 -9.01 -4.28 -12.64
N TYR A 45 -8.44 -4.19 -11.44
CA TYR A 45 -6.99 -4.12 -11.31
C TYR A 45 -6.30 -5.35 -11.91
N ARG A 46 -6.83 -6.55 -11.67
CA ARG A 46 -6.28 -7.78 -12.22
C ARG A 46 -6.22 -7.76 -13.75
N TYR A 47 -7.22 -7.19 -14.37
CA TYR A 47 -7.27 -7.02 -15.82
C TYR A 47 -6.25 -5.97 -16.31
N VAL A 48 -6.24 -4.78 -15.71
CA VAL A 48 -5.43 -3.64 -16.13
C VAL A 48 -3.97 -3.81 -15.72
N GLY A 49 -3.72 -4.10 -14.45
CA GLY A 49 -2.37 -4.12 -13.86
C GLY A 49 -1.65 -5.46 -13.99
N ALA A 50 -2.39 -6.57 -14.01
CA ALA A 50 -1.80 -7.90 -13.98
C ALA A 50 -2.02 -8.73 -15.26
N GLY A 51 -2.74 -8.21 -16.26
CA GLY A 51 -2.91 -8.82 -17.57
C GLY A 51 -4.11 -9.75 -17.71
N GLY A 52 -5.07 -9.68 -16.78
CA GLY A 52 -6.39 -10.32 -16.94
C GLY A 52 -6.45 -11.82 -16.70
N THR A 53 -5.44 -12.43 -16.05
CA THR A 53 -5.48 -13.86 -15.75
C THR A 53 -5.97 -14.15 -14.34
N VAL A 54 -6.65 -15.30 -14.17
CA VAL A 54 -7.08 -15.78 -12.85
C VAL A 54 -5.97 -16.54 -12.10
N MET A 55 -4.97 -17.06 -12.79
CA MET A 55 -3.94 -17.92 -12.16
C MET A 55 -2.66 -17.17 -11.81
N ARG A 56 -2.06 -16.50 -12.80
CA ARG A 56 -0.81 -15.74 -12.61
C ARG A 56 -0.85 -14.44 -13.40
N PRO A 57 -0.23 -13.38 -12.89
CA PRO A 57 -0.03 -12.17 -13.68
C PRO A 57 0.73 -12.46 -14.96
N THR A 58 0.24 -11.95 -16.09
CA THR A 58 0.93 -12.04 -17.38
C THR A 58 1.69 -10.77 -17.71
N ARG A 59 1.40 -9.66 -17.00
CA ARG A 59 2.14 -8.40 -17.10
C ARG A 59 3.04 -8.26 -15.87
N VAL A 60 4.34 -8.18 -16.10
CA VAL A 60 5.34 -8.00 -15.03
C VAL A 60 5.38 -6.54 -14.56
N ASP A 61 5.17 -5.60 -15.48
CA ASP A 61 5.30 -4.15 -15.25
C ASP A 61 3.99 -3.40 -15.56
N GLY A 62 2.85 -4.02 -15.26
CA GLY A 62 1.55 -3.35 -15.35
C GLY A 62 1.42 -2.23 -14.33
N PRO A 63 0.58 -1.19 -14.60
CA PRO A 63 0.42 -0.05 -13.70
C PRO A 63 -0.19 -0.44 -12.35
N ALA A 64 0.12 0.34 -11.31
CA ALA A 64 -0.73 0.42 -10.13
C ALA A 64 -2.04 1.14 -10.49
N MET A 65 -3.06 0.99 -9.67
CA MET A 65 -4.32 1.73 -9.84
C MET A 65 -4.72 2.46 -8.57
N VAL A 66 -5.38 3.61 -8.76
CA VAL A 66 -6.11 4.30 -7.71
C VAL A 66 -7.57 4.43 -8.15
N PHE A 67 -8.46 3.95 -7.30
CA PHE A 67 -9.90 4.08 -7.44
C PHE A 67 -10.38 5.17 -6.49
N ASN A 68 -10.94 6.25 -7.02
CA ASN A 68 -11.36 7.43 -6.25
C ASN A 68 -12.84 7.42 -5.91
N ASN A 69 -13.62 6.47 -6.41
CA ASN A 69 -15.04 6.39 -6.18
C ASN A 69 -15.41 4.95 -5.79
N ILE A 70 -15.45 4.71 -4.50
CA ILE A 70 -15.74 3.38 -3.94
C ILE A 70 -17.19 3.35 -3.49
N LYS A 71 -17.97 2.42 -4.01
CA LYS A 71 -19.36 2.20 -3.63
C LYS A 71 -19.50 2.03 -2.11
N GLY A 72 -20.32 2.86 -1.50
CA GLY A 72 -20.49 2.88 -0.05
C GLY A 72 -19.45 3.67 0.73
N HIS A 73 -18.41 4.22 0.06
CA HIS A 73 -17.33 4.99 0.70
C HIS A 73 -16.97 6.24 -0.13
N PRO A 74 -17.86 7.23 -0.22
CA PRO A 74 -17.75 8.33 -1.20
C PRO A 74 -16.53 9.23 -1.05
N ASP A 75 -15.97 9.33 0.16
CA ASP A 75 -14.86 10.24 0.45
C ASP A 75 -13.52 9.52 0.61
N THR A 76 -13.42 8.31 0.09
CA THR A 76 -12.23 7.49 0.24
C THR A 76 -11.72 6.98 -1.10
N SER A 77 -10.44 6.63 -1.15
CA SER A 77 -9.80 6.03 -2.31
C SER A 77 -9.10 4.72 -1.91
N VAL A 78 -8.95 3.83 -2.88
CA VAL A 78 -8.18 2.60 -2.73
C VAL A 78 -7.05 2.58 -3.75
N ALA A 79 -5.81 2.45 -3.27
CA ALA A 79 -4.64 2.19 -4.10
C ALA A 79 -4.32 0.69 -4.10
N ILE A 80 -4.06 0.14 -5.26
CA ILE A 80 -3.75 -1.28 -5.43
C ILE A 80 -2.58 -1.49 -6.40
N GLY A 81 -1.76 -2.49 -6.13
CA GLY A 81 -0.64 -2.85 -6.98
C GLY A 81 0.58 -1.94 -6.90
N VAL A 82 0.67 -1.07 -5.89
CA VAL A 82 1.79 -0.13 -5.72
C VAL A 82 3.14 -0.85 -5.66
N LEU A 83 3.22 -1.97 -4.99
CA LEU A 83 4.43 -2.79 -4.86
C LEU A 83 4.44 -4.05 -5.75
N ALA A 84 3.52 -4.15 -6.71
CA ALA A 84 3.38 -5.35 -7.54
C ALA A 84 4.43 -5.48 -8.67
N SER A 85 5.25 -4.46 -8.92
CA SER A 85 6.31 -4.48 -9.91
C SER A 85 7.65 -4.15 -9.26
N ARG A 86 8.66 -5.01 -9.50
CA ARG A 86 10.04 -4.74 -9.04
C ARG A 86 10.61 -3.46 -9.63
N GLN A 87 10.29 -3.17 -10.89
CA GLN A 87 10.72 -1.93 -11.53
C GLN A 87 10.10 -0.72 -10.83
N ARG A 88 8.82 -0.77 -10.49
CA ARG A 88 8.14 0.31 -9.76
C ARG A 88 8.75 0.51 -8.38
N VAL A 89 8.99 -0.56 -7.63
CA VAL A 89 9.65 -0.48 -6.32
C VAL A 89 11.05 0.13 -6.46
N ALA A 90 11.84 -0.30 -7.43
CA ALA A 90 13.17 0.26 -7.69
C ALA A 90 13.11 1.75 -8.04
N ASN A 91 12.13 2.17 -8.85
CA ASN A 91 11.90 3.59 -9.16
C ASN A 91 11.55 4.41 -7.91
N LEU A 92 10.76 3.86 -7.00
CA LEU A 92 10.42 4.52 -5.74
C LEU A 92 11.62 4.68 -4.81
N PHE A 93 12.57 3.75 -4.85
CA PHE A 93 13.85 3.86 -4.14
C PHE A 93 14.92 4.64 -4.93
N GLY A 94 14.69 4.93 -6.20
CA GLY A 94 15.65 5.62 -7.06
C GLY A 94 16.89 4.80 -7.39
N VAL A 95 16.77 3.48 -7.43
CA VAL A 95 17.86 2.55 -7.77
C VAL A 95 17.53 1.72 -8.99
N LYS A 96 18.51 1.02 -9.55
CA LYS A 96 18.26 0.02 -10.59
C LYS A 96 17.58 -1.21 -9.99
N LYS A 97 16.74 -1.87 -10.78
CA LYS A 97 16.02 -3.07 -10.35
C LYS A 97 16.94 -4.18 -9.82
N GLU A 98 18.11 -4.32 -10.42
CA GLU A 98 19.14 -5.30 -10.06
C GLU A 98 19.80 -4.99 -8.71
N GLU A 99 19.78 -3.73 -8.28
CA GLU A 99 20.38 -3.24 -7.04
C GLU A 99 19.42 -3.30 -5.85
N LEU A 100 18.12 -3.48 -6.10
CA LEU A 100 17.08 -3.40 -5.07
C LEU A 100 17.33 -4.36 -3.90
N GLY A 101 17.68 -5.61 -4.18
CA GLY A 101 17.95 -6.60 -3.14
C GLY A 101 19.17 -6.24 -2.29
N HIS A 102 20.20 -5.70 -2.92
CA HIS A 102 21.39 -5.24 -2.20
C HIS A 102 21.09 -4.04 -1.30
N LEU A 103 20.36 -3.04 -1.82
CA LEU A 103 19.91 -1.89 -1.03
C LEU A 103 19.12 -2.32 0.22
N LEU A 104 18.15 -3.21 0.06
CA LEU A 104 17.34 -3.71 1.19
C LEU A 104 18.19 -4.44 2.24
N CYS A 105 19.16 -5.24 1.80
CA CYS A 105 20.10 -5.89 2.71
C CYS A 105 20.96 -4.88 3.49
N GLU A 106 21.44 -3.82 2.84
CA GLU A 106 22.22 -2.78 3.50
C GLU A 106 21.36 -1.98 4.50
N CYS A 107 20.14 -1.64 4.13
CA CYS A 107 19.21 -0.97 5.05
C CYS A 107 18.91 -1.82 6.30
N ALA A 108 18.74 -3.14 6.13
CA ALA A 108 18.51 -4.04 7.26
C ALA A 108 19.70 -4.14 8.25
N LYS A 109 20.93 -3.93 7.76
CA LYS A 109 22.13 -3.89 8.61
C LYS A 109 22.29 -2.59 9.40
N ALA A 110 21.63 -1.53 8.96
CA ALA A 110 21.73 -0.19 9.55
C ALA A 110 20.34 0.39 9.90
N PRO A 111 19.60 -0.23 10.80
CA PRO A 111 18.27 0.22 11.15
C PRO A 111 18.30 1.60 11.80
N VAL A 112 17.36 2.46 11.42
CA VAL A 112 17.19 3.79 12.02
C VAL A 112 16.18 3.69 13.15
N GLN A 113 16.54 4.17 14.33
CA GLN A 113 15.64 4.18 15.47
C GLN A 113 14.50 5.19 15.27
N PRO A 114 13.26 4.85 15.64
CA PRO A 114 12.15 5.77 15.55
C PRO A 114 12.33 6.94 16.53
N ILE A 115 11.85 8.10 16.11
CA ILE A 115 11.79 9.27 17.00
C ILE A 115 10.42 9.31 17.66
N VAL A 116 10.40 9.17 18.98
CA VAL A 116 9.19 9.34 19.77
C VAL A 116 8.88 10.84 19.94
N THR A 117 7.65 11.24 19.74
CA THR A 117 7.22 12.63 19.85
C THR A 117 5.93 12.74 20.68
N ASP A 118 5.84 13.77 21.51
CA ASP A 118 4.64 14.11 22.25
C ASP A 118 3.70 15.07 21.47
N LYS A 119 4.10 15.46 20.26
CA LYS A 119 3.30 16.34 19.41
C LYS A 119 2.09 15.59 18.86
N PRO A 120 0.91 16.23 18.78
CA PRO A 120 -0.24 15.67 18.11
C PRO A 120 0.13 15.28 16.66
N ALA A 121 -0.19 14.06 16.28
CA ALA A 121 0.04 13.56 14.92
C ALA A 121 -1.26 13.62 14.09
N PRO A 122 -1.19 13.96 12.80
CA PRO A 122 -2.37 14.00 11.93
C PRO A 122 -3.16 12.68 11.92
N CYS A 123 -2.49 11.53 12.05
CA CYS A 123 -3.13 10.22 12.11
C CYS A 123 -3.91 9.97 13.42
N GLN A 124 -3.88 10.91 14.38
CA GLN A 124 -4.59 10.85 15.65
C GLN A 124 -5.71 11.90 15.77
N GLU A 125 -5.99 12.67 14.72
CA GLU A 125 -7.05 13.70 14.74
C GLU A 125 -8.44 13.09 14.88
N VAL A 126 -8.67 11.96 14.22
CA VAL A 126 -9.95 11.24 14.27
C VAL A 126 -9.73 9.90 14.94
N VAL A 127 -10.48 9.66 16.01
CA VAL A 127 -10.40 8.42 16.79
C VAL A 127 -11.78 7.79 16.84
N HIS A 128 -11.89 6.57 16.36
CA HIS A 128 -13.07 5.75 16.48
C HIS A 128 -12.84 4.65 17.53
N ARG A 129 -13.81 4.45 18.41
CA ARG A 129 -13.75 3.42 19.45
C ARG A 129 -14.82 2.37 19.21
N ALA A 130 -14.53 1.13 19.55
CA ALA A 130 -15.51 0.06 19.47
C ALA A 130 -16.77 0.29 20.34
N THR A 131 -16.70 1.24 21.30
CA THR A 131 -17.82 1.65 22.14
C THR A 131 -18.61 2.82 21.55
N ASP A 132 -18.17 3.41 20.44
CA ASP A 132 -18.88 4.52 19.81
C ASP A 132 -20.21 4.01 19.23
N PRO A 133 -21.30 4.77 19.30
CA PRO A 133 -22.55 4.43 18.64
C PRO A 133 -22.30 4.22 17.12
N ASP A 134 -22.90 3.18 16.58
CA ASP A 134 -22.84 2.82 15.15
C ASP A 134 -21.43 2.54 14.62
N PHE A 135 -20.45 2.22 15.51
CA PHE A 135 -19.11 1.82 15.08
C PHE A 135 -19.18 0.58 14.20
N ASP A 136 -18.66 0.73 13.00
CA ASP A 136 -18.48 -0.36 12.03
C ASP A 136 -17.20 -0.11 11.23
N LEU A 137 -16.19 -0.93 11.47
CA LEU A 137 -14.88 -0.79 10.82
C LEU A 137 -15.00 -0.89 9.30
N PHE A 138 -15.87 -1.74 8.78
CA PHE A 138 -16.04 -1.94 7.34
C PHE A 138 -16.78 -0.78 6.65
N LYS A 139 -17.51 0.03 7.41
CA LYS A 139 -18.05 1.31 6.91
C LYS A 139 -17.02 2.43 6.90
N LEU A 140 -16.03 2.36 7.79
CA LEU A 140 -14.97 3.37 7.89
C LEU A 140 -13.84 3.13 6.88
N VAL A 141 -13.51 1.87 6.62
CA VAL A 141 -12.36 1.50 5.80
C VAL A 141 -12.84 0.73 4.56
N PRO A 142 -12.58 1.23 3.33
CA PRO A 142 -13.00 0.59 2.10
C PRO A 142 -12.09 -0.59 1.74
N ALA A 143 -11.96 -1.56 2.63
CA ALA A 143 -11.15 -2.74 2.37
C ALA A 143 -11.81 -3.64 1.33
N PRO A 144 -11.14 -3.98 0.21
CA PRO A 144 -11.73 -4.81 -0.81
C PRO A 144 -11.75 -6.29 -0.43
N THR A 145 -12.81 -6.99 -0.85
CA THR A 145 -12.82 -8.45 -0.98
C THR A 145 -12.25 -8.78 -2.36
N ASN A 146 -11.14 -9.51 -2.42
CA ASN A 146 -10.38 -9.63 -3.68
C ASN A 146 -11.02 -10.61 -4.68
N THR A 147 -11.68 -11.66 -4.19
CA THR A 147 -12.41 -12.62 -5.03
C THR A 147 -13.75 -13.01 -4.38
N PRO A 148 -14.74 -13.48 -5.16
CA PRO A 148 -16.04 -13.87 -4.61
C PRO A 148 -15.99 -15.05 -3.63
N VAL A 149 -14.87 -15.77 -3.59
CA VAL A 149 -14.67 -16.94 -2.72
C VAL A 149 -13.81 -16.64 -1.49
N ASP A 150 -13.34 -15.40 -1.34
CA ASP A 150 -12.60 -15.00 -0.15
C ASP A 150 -13.54 -14.87 1.05
N ALA A 151 -13.00 -15.12 2.24
CA ALA A 151 -13.76 -15.08 3.47
C ALA A 151 -14.22 -13.67 3.88
N GLY A 152 -13.66 -12.62 3.30
CA GLY A 152 -14.03 -11.24 3.58
C GLY A 152 -13.02 -10.20 3.09
N PRO A 153 -13.22 -8.93 3.49
CA PRO A 153 -12.32 -7.84 3.13
C PRO A 153 -10.89 -8.03 3.63
N TYR A 154 -9.92 -7.58 2.82
CA TYR A 154 -8.52 -7.80 3.12
C TYR A 154 -7.66 -6.58 2.79
N ILE A 155 -6.84 -6.15 3.75
CA ILE A 155 -5.83 -5.09 3.57
C ILE A 155 -4.46 -5.75 3.46
N THR A 156 -3.87 -5.73 2.27
CA THR A 156 -2.64 -6.49 1.96
C THR A 156 -1.34 -5.77 2.28
N LEU A 157 -1.34 -4.44 2.41
CA LEU A 157 -0.16 -3.64 2.77
C LEU A 157 -0.17 -3.21 4.24
N GLY A 158 -1.02 -3.80 5.06
CA GLY A 158 -1.04 -3.57 6.50
C GLY A 158 0.21 -4.13 7.16
N MET A 159 0.93 -3.29 7.90
CA MET A 159 1.99 -3.74 8.80
C MET A 159 1.37 -4.00 10.17
N CYS A 160 1.47 -5.23 10.64
CA CYS A 160 1.02 -5.62 11.96
C CYS A 160 2.20 -5.51 12.94
N TYR A 161 2.06 -4.65 13.95
CA TYR A 161 3.03 -4.56 15.03
C TYR A 161 2.43 -5.19 16.29
N ALA A 162 3.08 -6.20 16.81
CA ALA A 162 2.62 -6.91 18.00
C ALA A 162 3.75 -7.11 19.00
N THR A 163 3.40 -7.18 20.27
CA THR A 163 4.35 -7.48 21.35
C THR A 163 3.97 -8.80 21.99
N HIS A 164 4.91 -9.72 22.08
CA HIS A 164 4.69 -11.01 22.75
C HIS A 164 4.43 -10.79 24.24
N PRO A 165 3.32 -11.29 24.80
CA PRO A 165 2.89 -10.97 26.15
C PRO A 165 3.86 -11.42 27.24
N ASP A 166 4.55 -12.55 27.04
CA ASP A 166 5.42 -13.13 28.07
C ASP A 166 6.88 -12.65 27.94
N THR A 167 7.36 -12.40 26.73
CA THR A 167 8.78 -12.04 26.50
C THR A 167 9.00 -10.55 26.34
N GLY A 168 7.95 -9.76 26.03
CA GLY A 168 8.06 -8.34 25.73
C GLY A 168 8.75 -8.03 24.38
N LEU A 169 9.10 -9.03 23.59
CA LEU A 169 9.66 -8.84 22.27
C LEU A 169 8.58 -8.38 21.30
N SER A 170 8.90 -7.40 20.50
CA SER A 170 8.02 -6.82 19.48
C SER A 170 8.52 -7.15 18.08
N ASP A 171 7.56 -7.44 17.17
CA ASP A 171 7.81 -7.70 15.76
C ASP A 171 6.67 -7.16 14.91
#